data_3a09aba633bb3e7e280778b56cabff59
#
_entry.id   3a09aba633bb3e7e280778b56cabff59
#
_cell.length_a   1.000
_cell.length_b   1.000
_cell.length_c   1.000
_cell.angle_alpha   90.00
_cell.angle_beta   90.00
_cell.angle_gamma   90.00
#
_symmetry.space_group_name_H-M   'P 1'
#
loop_
_entity.id
_entity.type
_entity.pdbx_description
1 polymer ?
#
loop_
_entity_poly.entity_id
_entity_poly.type
_entity_poly.pdbx_seq_one_letter_code
_entity_poly.pdbx_strand_id
1 'polypeptide(L)'
;PEAMQKHYPESALSNWFIDALMGEAEKIVGKKVHTGIANFGGIRVDMPEGDVILDDILSMFPFKNSVIYLEHKGSSIRALLESMATTNFQVLGGIRVVSENGKLVSVEVAGEPLDDDKVYGMVTNSFLLHGGDGLFLAKDAIAVVDLGVLVCDVMLDYVKAETAAGRQIVGSVDGRVVIR
;
A
#
# COMPACT_ATOMS: atom_id res chain seq x y z
N PRO A 1 -14.08 13.20 7.32
CA PRO A 1 -14.38 11.77 7.12
C PRO A 1 -15.23 11.18 8.24
N GLU A 2 -15.73 9.95 8.04
CA GLU A 2 -16.10 9.07 9.14
C GLU A 2 -14.84 8.51 9.78
N ALA A 3 -14.93 8.10 11.06
CA ALA A 3 -13.81 7.46 11.74
C ALA A 3 -13.41 6.15 11.03
N MET A 4 -12.11 5.96 10.77
CA MET A 4 -11.59 4.73 10.19
C MET A 4 -10.55 4.11 11.11
N GLN A 5 -10.83 2.91 11.59
CA GLN A 5 -9.91 2.16 12.44
C GLN A 5 -9.02 1.24 11.62
N LYS A 6 -7.78 1.10 12.09
CA LYS A 6 -6.85 0.14 11.53
C LYS A 6 -7.10 -1.25 12.12
N HIS A 7 -7.27 -2.26 11.29
CA HIS A 7 -7.29 -3.66 11.72
C HIS A 7 -6.75 -4.58 10.60
N TYR A 8 -6.31 -5.74 11.01
CA TYR A 8 -5.81 -6.81 10.15
C TYR A 8 -6.97 -7.76 9.74
N PRO A 9 -6.98 -8.34 8.55
CA PRO A 9 -5.98 -8.24 7.48
C PRO A 9 -6.21 -7.06 6.53
N GLU A 10 -7.33 -6.35 6.67
CA GLU A 10 -7.80 -5.26 5.83
C GLU A 10 -8.65 -4.30 6.65
N SER A 11 -8.58 -3.02 6.35
CA SER A 11 -9.43 -2.00 6.95
C SER A 11 -9.69 -0.85 5.97
N ALA A 12 -10.77 -0.08 6.19
CA ALA A 12 -11.04 1.13 5.41
C ALA A 12 -9.85 2.09 5.43
N LEU A 13 -9.19 2.25 6.59
CA LEU A 13 -8.02 3.11 6.74
C LEU A 13 -6.82 2.63 5.92
N SER A 14 -6.48 1.33 6.02
CA SER A 14 -5.35 0.78 5.27
C SER A 14 -5.57 0.81 3.77
N ASN A 15 -6.80 0.56 3.32
CA ASN A 15 -7.16 0.63 1.91
C ASN A 15 -7.08 2.06 1.37
N TRP A 16 -7.70 3.03 2.08
CA TRP A 16 -7.58 4.43 1.73
C TRP A 16 -6.12 4.89 1.60
N PHE A 17 -5.29 4.55 2.60
CA PHE A 17 -3.89 4.93 2.62
C PHE A 17 -3.14 4.43 1.38
N ILE A 18 -3.20 3.13 1.12
CA ILE A 18 -2.41 2.55 0.03
C ILE A 18 -2.93 2.97 -1.34
N ASP A 19 -4.25 3.12 -1.53
CA ASP A 19 -4.83 3.53 -2.79
C ASP A 19 -4.49 4.99 -3.10
N ALA A 20 -4.51 5.88 -2.09
CA ALA A 20 -4.05 7.26 -2.22
C ALA A 20 -2.56 7.32 -2.56
N LEU A 21 -1.72 6.56 -1.84
CA LEU A 21 -0.28 6.52 -2.08
C LEU A 21 0.05 6.01 -3.50
N MET A 22 -0.66 5.00 -3.99
CA MET A 22 -0.52 4.50 -5.36
C MET A 22 -0.83 5.59 -6.39
N GLY A 23 -1.95 6.30 -6.22
CA GLY A 23 -2.36 7.37 -7.14
C GLY A 23 -1.38 8.54 -7.16
N GLU A 24 -0.87 8.96 -6.02
CA GLU A 24 0.12 10.03 -5.94
C GLU A 24 1.50 9.60 -6.48
N ALA A 25 1.95 8.39 -6.16
CA ALA A 25 3.20 7.84 -6.69
C ALA A 25 3.18 7.74 -8.23
N GLU A 26 2.04 7.32 -8.82
CA GLU A 26 1.85 7.27 -10.28
C GLU A 26 2.05 8.64 -10.92
N LYS A 27 1.51 9.71 -10.31
CA LYS A 27 1.69 11.09 -10.77
C LYS A 27 3.15 11.55 -10.69
N ILE A 28 3.83 11.22 -9.58
CA ILE A 28 5.21 11.64 -9.34
C ILE A 28 6.18 10.93 -10.29
N VAL A 29 6.05 9.60 -10.42
CA VAL A 29 6.98 8.81 -11.25
C VAL A 29 6.68 8.88 -12.73
N GLY A 30 5.45 9.24 -13.13
CA GLY A 30 4.99 9.26 -14.51
C GLY A 30 4.92 7.88 -15.17
N LYS A 31 4.84 6.82 -14.37
CA LYS A 31 4.72 5.42 -14.80
C LYS A 31 3.53 4.77 -14.10
N LYS A 32 2.93 3.74 -14.74
CA LYS A 32 1.81 3.01 -14.16
C LYS A 32 2.20 2.32 -12.86
N VAL A 33 1.42 2.57 -11.81
CA VAL A 33 1.47 1.87 -10.54
C VAL A 33 0.31 0.88 -10.49
N HIS A 34 0.63 -0.41 -10.63
CA HIS A 34 -0.37 -1.49 -10.66
C HIS A 34 -0.71 -1.97 -9.26
N THR A 35 0.23 -1.86 -8.33
CA THR A 35 0.12 -2.43 -6.99
C THR A 35 0.87 -1.59 -5.97
N GLY A 36 0.47 -1.70 -4.71
CA GLY A 36 1.14 -1.09 -3.58
C GLY A 36 1.27 -2.06 -2.42
N ILE A 37 2.38 -1.98 -1.70
CA ILE A 37 2.62 -2.74 -0.47
C ILE A 37 3.18 -1.80 0.58
N ALA A 38 2.48 -1.68 1.71
CA ALA A 38 2.94 -0.91 2.86
C ALA A 38 2.73 -1.71 4.16
N ASN A 39 3.52 -1.41 5.17
CA ASN A 39 3.43 -2.13 6.44
C ASN A 39 2.31 -1.58 7.33
N PHE A 40 1.54 -2.47 7.95
CA PHE A 40 0.51 -2.09 8.93
C PHE A 40 1.08 -1.28 10.08
N GLY A 41 2.29 -1.61 10.54
CA GLY A 41 3.00 -0.87 11.60
C GLY A 41 3.33 0.57 11.23
N GLY A 42 3.32 0.92 9.94
CA GLY A 42 3.52 2.27 9.44
C GLY A 42 2.36 3.23 9.72
N ILE A 43 1.15 2.70 9.91
CA ILE A 43 -0.04 3.47 10.31
C ILE A 43 -0.12 3.42 11.84
N ARG A 44 0.09 4.54 12.53
CA ARG A 44 0.27 4.58 13.99
C ARG A 44 -0.99 4.94 14.77
N VAL A 45 -1.86 5.73 14.19
CA VAL A 45 -3.15 6.14 14.79
C VAL A 45 -4.27 5.98 13.78
N ASP A 46 -5.50 5.87 14.27
CA ASP A 46 -6.70 5.79 13.44
C ASP A 46 -7.06 7.16 12.85
N MET A 47 -7.86 7.15 11.79
CA MET A 47 -8.43 8.38 11.22
C MET A 47 -9.57 8.86 12.10
N PRO A 48 -9.55 10.11 12.59
CA PRO A 48 -10.64 10.65 13.40
C PRO A 48 -11.90 10.89 12.55
N GLU A 49 -13.04 10.98 13.21
CA GLU A 49 -14.27 11.50 12.64
C GLU A 49 -14.20 13.04 12.56
N GLY A 50 -14.81 13.62 11.52
CA GLY A 50 -14.91 15.08 11.36
C GLY A 50 -13.74 15.69 10.60
N ASP A 51 -13.29 16.85 11.06
CA ASP A 51 -12.19 17.57 10.43
C ASP A 51 -10.85 16.92 10.75
N VAL A 52 -10.06 16.67 9.72
CA VAL A 52 -8.69 16.14 9.84
C VAL A 52 -7.73 17.30 9.90
N ILE A 53 -6.96 17.38 10.97
CA ILE A 53 -5.93 18.41 11.14
C ILE A 53 -4.54 17.89 10.77
N LEU A 54 -3.59 18.79 10.62
CA LEU A 54 -2.20 18.45 10.27
C LEU A 54 -1.60 17.39 11.21
N ASP A 55 -1.84 17.55 12.51
CA ASP A 55 -1.27 16.66 13.54
C ASP A 55 -1.81 15.22 13.44
N ASP A 56 -3.04 15.04 12.96
CA ASP A 56 -3.60 13.70 12.72
C ASP A 56 -2.79 12.95 11.66
N ILE A 57 -2.46 13.60 10.54
CA ILE A 57 -1.66 12.99 9.47
C ILE A 57 -0.21 12.77 9.90
N LEU A 58 0.40 13.72 10.60
CA LEU A 58 1.75 13.58 11.13
C LEU A 58 1.85 12.45 12.16
N SER A 59 0.84 12.31 13.01
CA SER A 59 0.76 11.23 14.00
C SER A 59 0.47 9.87 13.36
N MET A 60 -0.29 9.85 12.25
CA MET A 60 -0.62 8.63 11.52
C MET A 60 0.61 8.06 10.79
N PHE A 61 1.45 8.91 10.21
CA PHE A 61 2.63 8.54 9.43
C PHE A 61 3.91 9.20 9.98
N PRO A 62 4.33 8.91 11.23
CA PRO A 62 5.41 9.67 11.89
C PRO A 62 6.82 9.31 11.40
N PHE A 63 6.94 8.32 10.52
CA PHE A 63 8.23 7.84 10.05
C PHE A 63 8.74 8.62 8.84
N LYS A 64 10.05 8.85 8.79
CA LYS A 64 10.73 9.49 7.65
C LYS A 64 11.03 8.47 6.54
N ASN A 65 10.04 7.68 6.16
CA ASN A 65 10.18 6.72 5.07
C ASN A 65 9.93 7.41 3.72
N SER A 66 10.88 7.26 2.77
CA SER A 66 10.66 7.70 1.39
C SER A 66 9.66 6.80 0.68
N VAL A 67 8.97 7.36 -0.30
CA VAL A 67 8.14 6.62 -1.26
C VAL A 67 9.06 6.02 -2.31
N ILE A 68 8.92 4.71 -2.53
CA ILE A 68 9.74 3.94 -3.48
C ILE A 68 8.84 3.37 -4.58
N TYR A 69 9.26 3.55 -5.83
CA TYR A 69 8.68 2.85 -6.97
C TYR A 69 9.58 1.68 -7.37
N LEU A 70 8.97 0.54 -7.62
CA LEU A 70 9.62 -0.70 -8.03
C LEU A 70 8.99 -1.25 -9.31
N GLU A 71 9.76 -2.02 -10.07
CA GLU A 71 9.23 -2.88 -11.13
C GLU A 71 9.58 -4.33 -10.80
N HIS A 72 8.55 -5.20 -10.79
CA HIS A 72 8.69 -6.63 -10.53
C HIS A 72 8.00 -7.47 -11.59
N LYS A 73 8.57 -8.65 -11.88
CA LYS A 73 7.79 -9.68 -12.57
C LYS A 73 6.68 -10.22 -11.68
N GLY A 74 5.59 -10.67 -12.30
CA GLY A 74 4.49 -11.29 -11.56
C GLY A 74 4.93 -12.50 -10.76
N SER A 75 5.88 -13.30 -11.24
CA SER A 75 6.47 -14.41 -10.48
C SER A 75 7.13 -13.97 -9.18
N SER A 76 7.80 -12.80 -9.16
CA SER A 76 8.39 -12.24 -7.93
C SER A 76 7.31 -11.75 -6.96
N ILE A 77 6.23 -11.12 -7.48
CA ILE A 77 5.08 -10.71 -6.68
C ILE A 77 4.39 -11.94 -6.07
N ARG A 78 4.21 -13.01 -6.84
CA ARG A 78 3.64 -14.27 -6.35
C ARG A 78 4.46 -14.84 -5.20
N ALA A 79 5.77 -14.97 -5.35
CA ALA A 79 6.66 -15.48 -4.31
C ALA A 79 6.61 -14.64 -3.02
N LEU A 80 6.51 -13.31 -3.16
CA LEU A 80 6.33 -12.40 -2.04
C LEU A 80 5.00 -12.64 -1.31
N LEU A 81 3.89 -12.78 -2.04
CA LEU A 81 2.57 -13.03 -1.46
C LEU A 81 2.47 -14.44 -0.84
N GLU A 82 3.15 -15.44 -1.41
CA GLU A 82 3.28 -16.78 -0.81
C GLU A 82 4.00 -16.73 0.53
N SER A 83 5.07 -15.93 0.63
CA SER A 83 5.76 -15.70 1.90
C SER A 83 4.84 -15.01 2.92
N MET A 84 4.07 -14.01 2.51
CA MET A 84 3.09 -13.34 3.38
C MET A 84 1.96 -14.27 3.82
N ALA A 85 1.51 -15.20 2.97
CA ALA A 85 0.46 -16.16 3.30
C ALA A 85 0.88 -17.11 4.44
N THR A 86 2.17 -17.38 4.60
CA THR A 86 2.71 -18.21 5.70
C THR A 86 2.99 -17.43 6.98
N THR A 87 2.98 -16.10 6.90
CA THR A 87 3.23 -15.20 8.03
C THR A 87 2.03 -14.27 8.26
N ASN A 88 2.12 -13.05 7.77
CA ASN A 88 1.04 -12.06 7.79
C ASN A 88 1.06 -11.24 6.50
N PHE A 89 -0.11 -11.03 5.92
CA PHE A 89 -0.24 -10.06 4.85
C PHE A 89 0.04 -8.65 5.36
N GLN A 90 0.64 -7.85 4.52
CA GLN A 90 0.80 -6.42 4.72
C GLN A 90 -0.36 -5.65 4.08
N VAL A 91 -0.35 -4.32 4.19
CA VAL A 91 -1.32 -3.47 3.50
C VAL A 91 -1.12 -3.62 2.00
N LEU A 92 -2.15 -4.07 1.29
CA LEU A 92 -2.11 -4.32 -0.14
C LEU A 92 -3.01 -3.34 -0.90
N GLY A 93 -2.50 -2.77 -1.99
CA GLY A 93 -3.24 -1.94 -2.94
C GLY A 93 -3.12 -2.50 -4.36
N GLY A 94 -4.22 -2.45 -5.12
CA GLY A 94 -4.26 -3.00 -6.48
C GLY A 94 -4.09 -4.51 -6.59
N ILE A 95 -4.01 -5.20 -5.45
CA ILE A 95 -3.89 -6.66 -5.33
C ILE A 95 -5.14 -7.18 -4.63
N ARG A 96 -5.64 -8.31 -5.11
CA ARG A 96 -6.64 -9.13 -4.42
C ARG A 96 -6.08 -10.53 -4.22
N VAL A 97 -6.09 -11.02 -2.97
CA VAL A 97 -5.58 -12.34 -2.63
C VAL A 97 -6.61 -13.16 -1.86
N VAL A 98 -6.65 -14.45 -2.16
CA VAL A 98 -7.31 -15.45 -1.31
C VAL A 98 -6.24 -16.43 -0.85
N SER A 99 -6.11 -16.63 0.45
CA SER A 99 -5.25 -17.66 1.04
C SER A 99 -6.06 -18.64 1.87
N GLU A 100 -5.65 -19.88 1.88
CA GLU A 100 -6.26 -20.95 2.67
C GLU A 100 -5.16 -21.81 3.30
N ASN A 101 -5.24 -21.98 4.64
CA ASN A 101 -4.25 -22.76 5.39
C ASN A 101 -2.79 -22.33 5.09
N GLY A 102 -2.52 -21.04 4.96
CA GLY A 102 -1.19 -20.48 4.69
C GLY A 102 -0.71 -20.65 3.25
N LYS A 103 -1.60 -20.94 2.30
CA LYS A 103 -1.27 -21.07 0.87
C LYS A 103 -2.10 -20.11 0.04
N LEU A 104 -1.51 -19.54 -0.99
CA LEU A 104 -2.26 -18.75 -1.98
C LEU A 104 -3.20 -19.65 -2.78
N VAL A 105 -4.47 -19.24 -2.88
CA VAL A 105 -5.50 -19.89 -3.71
C VAL A 105 -5.67 -19.09 -4.99
N SER A 106 -5.77 -17.76 -4.90
CA SER A 106 -5.87 -16.88 -6.05
C SER A 106 -5.17 -15.55 -5.79
N VAL A 107 -4.66 -14.96 -6.86
CA VAL A 107 -4.07 -13.61 -6.87
C VAL A 107 -4.52 -12.89 -8.12
N GLU A 108 -5.04 -11.67 -7.93
CA GLU A 108 -5.34 -10.73 -8.99
C GLU A 108 -4.52 -9.45 -8.78
N VAL A 109 -4.09 -8.82 -9.86
CA VAL A 109 -3.42 -7.51 -9.86
C VAL A 109 -4.13 -6.61 -10.86
N ALA A 110 -4.54 -5.43 -10.38
CA ALA A 110 -5.32 -4.46 -11.17
C ALA A 110 -6.60 -5.07 -11.78
N GLY A 111 -7.26 -6.00 -11.06
CA GLY A 111 -8.50 -6.64 -11.47
C GLY A 111 -8.35 -7.84 -12.42
N GLU A 112 -7.13 -8.22 -12.77
CA GLU A 112 -6.84 -9.35 -13.67
C GLU A 112 -6.03 -10.42 -12.93
N PRO A 113 -6.17 -11.71 -13.28
CA PRO A 113 -5.30 -12.75 -12.74
C PRO A 113 -3.83 -12.39 -12.89
N LEU A 114 -3.03 -12.64 -11.84
CA LEU A 114 -1.60 -12.36 -11.87
C LEU A 114 -0.91 -13.17 -12.96
N ASP A 115 -0.27 -12.47 -13.88
CA ASP A 115 0.56 -13.03 -14.96
C ASP A 115 2.03 -13.03 -14.52
N ASP A 116 2.63 -14.21 -14.37
CA ASP A 116 3.98 -14.40 -13.85
C ASP A 116 5.07 -13.79 -14.75
N ASP A 117 4.84 -13.65 -16.02
CA ASP A 117 5.79 -13.11 -16.99
C ASP A 117 5.67 -11.60 -17.21
N LYS A 118 4.54 -11.01 -16.84
CA LYS A 118 4.29 -9.58 -16.95
C LYS A 118 5.07 -8.80 -15.91
N VAL A 119 5.50 -7.59 -16.28
CA VAL A 119 6.13 -6.62 -15.36
C VAL A 119 5.07 -5.68 -14.82
N TYR A 120 5.07 -5.51 -13.50
CA TYR A 120 4.16 -4.64 -12.77
C TYR A 120 4.93 -3.53 -12.03
N GLY A 121 4.43 -2.30 -12.13
CA GLY A 121 4.87 -1.19 -11.27
C GLY A 121 4.27 -1.34 -9.88
N MET A 122 5.08 -1.17 -8.86
CA MET A 122 4.73 -1.27 -7.44
C MET A 122 5.19 -0.04 -6.68
N VAL A 123 4.34 0.47 -5.79
CA VAL A 123 4.75 1.47 -4.80
C VAL A 123 4.94 0.82 -3.43
N THR A 124 5.95 1.27 -2.71
CA THR A 124 6.23 0.89 -1.33
C THR A 124 6.93 2.02 -0.59
N ASN A 125 7.45 1.74 0.60
CA ASN A 125 8.25 2.67 1.38
C ASN A 125 9.68 2.13 1.62
N SER A 126 10.60 3.02 1.97
CA SER A 126 12.01 2.67 2.18
C SER A 126 12.23 1.66 3.33
N PHE A 127 11.33 1.58 4.30
CA PHE A 127 11.42 0.60 5.39
C PHE A 127 11.28 -0.84 4.87
N LEU A 128 10.27 -1.11 4.03
CA LEU A 128 10.05 -2.45 3.46
C LEU A 128 11.07 -2.78 2.37
N LEU A 129 11.61 -1.77 1.68
CA LEU A 129 12.65 -1.97 0.67
C LEU A 129 13.87 -2.68 1.25
N HIS A 130 14.26 -2.32 2.48
CA HIS A 130 15.50 -2.77 3.14
C HIS A 130 15.30 -3.88 4.18
N GLY A 131 14.18 -4.60 4.14
CA GLY A 131 13.95 -5.77 5.00
C GLY A 131 13.08 -5.51 6.22
N GLY A 132 12.42 -4.37 6.30
CA GLY A 132 11.38 -4.14 7.32
C GLY A 132 10.30 -5.22 7.28
N ASP A 133 9.81 -5.61 8.45
CA ASP A 133 8.83 -6.70 8.63
C ASP A 133 9.22 -8.04 7.94
N GLY A 134 10.54 -8.25 7.72
CA GLY A 134 11.07 -9.43 7.04
C GLY A 134 10.89 -9.42 5.51
N LEU A 135 10.44 -8.30 4.94
CA LEU A 135 10.29 -8.14 3.50
C LEU A 135 11.51 -7.43 2.91
N PHE A 136 12.01 -7.97 1.80
CA PHE A 136 13.16 -7.42 1.06
C PHE A 136 12.70 -7.08 -0.36
N LEU A 137 11.89 -6.02 -0.48
CA LEU A 137 11.23 -5.69 -1.74
C LEU A 137 12.19 -5.27 -2.86
N ALA A 138 13.43 -4.88 -2.53
CA ALA A 138 14.47 -4.66 -3.52
C ALA A 138 14.97 -5.97 -4.17
N LYS A 139 14.78 -7.11 -3.50
CA LYS A 139 15.20 -8.41 -4.03
C LYS A 139 14.37 -8.75 -5.27
N ASP A 140 15.05 -9.18 -6.31
CA ASP A 140 14.45 -9.54 -7.61
C ASP A 140 13.68 -8.38 -8.30
N ALA A 141 13.85 -7.13 -7.84
CA ALA A 141 13.31 -5.96 -8.52
C ALA A 141 14.07 -5.69 -9.84
N ILE A 142 13.33 -5.43 -10.91
CA ILE A 142 13.88 -5.04 -12.22
C ILE A 142 14.36 -3.58 -12.18
N ALA A 143 13.63 -2.74 -11.47
CA ALA A 143 13.96 -1.34 -11.24
C ALA A 143 13.59 -0.92 -9.83
N VAL A 144 14.37 0.00 -9.27
CA VAL A 144 14.15 0.63 -7.97
C VAL A 144 14.35 2.13 -8.13
N VAL A 145 13.35 2.93 -7.78
CA VAL A 145 13.41 4.38 -7.86
C VAL A 145 12.92 4.97 -6.53
N ASP A 146 13.79 5.65 -5.81
CA ASP A 146 13.38 6.51 -4.69
C ASP A 146 12.80 7.79 -5.28
N LEU A 147 11.54 8.10 -4.93
CA LEU A 147 10.85 9.27 -5.47
C LEU A 147 11.29 10.58 -4.80
N GLY A 148 12.16 10.52 -3.78
CA GLY A 148 12.71 11.69 -3.10
C GLY A 148 11.69 12.45 -2.24
N VAL A 149 10.55 11.84 -1.94
CA VAL A 149 9.47 12.41 -1.12
C VAL A 149 9.11 11.46 0.01
N LEU A 150 8.71 12.00 1.16
CA LEU A 150 8.31 11.19 2.29
C LEU A 150 6.84 10.75 2.17
N VAL A 151 6.54 9.56 2.67
CA VAL A 151 5.16 9.04 2.72
C VAL A 151 4.22 10.04 3.42
N CYS A 152 4.66 10.60 4.56
CA CYS A 152 3.87 11.59 5.30
C CYS A 152 3.56 12.83 4.47
N ASP A 153 4.55 13.37 3.75
CA ASP A 153 4.38 14.58 2.94
C ASP A 153 3.41 14.32 1.77
N VAL A 154 3.54 13.17 1.11
CA VAL A 154 2.63 12.76 0.03
C VAL A 154 1.19 12.65 0.53
N MET A 155 0.98 12.00 1.69
CA MET A 155 -0.35 11.86 2.27
C MET A 155 -0.94 13.19 2.73
N LEU A 156 -0.10 14.09 3.27
CA LEU A 156 -0.52 15.43 3.66
C LEU A 156 -0.97 16.26 2.44
N ASP A 157 -0.20 16.21 1.36
CA ASP A 157 -0.53 16.94 0.12
C ASP A 157 -1.79 16.36 -0.55
N TYR A 158 -1.96 15.04 -0.51
CA TYR A 158 -3.19 14.37 -0.95
C TYR A 158 -4.42 14.88 -0.18
N VAL A 159 -4.36 14.88 1.16
CA VAL A 159 -5.47 15.34 2.02
C VAL A 159 -5.79 16.81 1.77
N LYS A 160 -4.78 17.68 1.59
CA LYS A 160 -4.97 19.08 1.22
C LYS A 160 -5.67 19.24 -0.13
N ALA A 161 -5.25 18.44 -1.12
CA ALA A 161 -5.85 18.47 -2.46
C ALA A 161 -7.32 18.02 -2.44
N GLU A 162 -7.65 16.96 -1.70
CA GLU A 162 -9.03 16.50 -1.51
C GLU A 162 -9.90 17.58 -0.84
N THR A 163 -9.38 18.20 0.22
CA THR A 163 -10.07 19.29 0.94
C THR A 163 -10.31 20.49 0.02
N ALA A 164 -9.29 20.92 -0.74
CA ALA A 164 -9.41 22.04 -1.67
C ALA A 164 -10.43 21.78 -2.78
N ALA A 165 -10.61 20.51 -3.16
CA ALA A 165 -11.60 20.07 -4.14
C ALA A 165 -13.00 19.83 -3.55
N GLY A 166 -13.20 20.05 -2.25
CA GLY A 166 -14.46 19.79 -1.54
C GLY A 166 -14.83 18.32 -1.42
N ARG A 167 -13.84 17.42 -1.57
CA ARG A 167 -14.08 15.97 -1.44
C ARG A 167 -13.78 15.51 -0.02
N GLN A 168 -14.58 14.56 0.45
CA GLN A 168 -14.33 13.89 1.72
C GLN A 168 -13.33 12.75 1.57
N ILE A 169 -12.55 12.51 2.61
CA ILE A 169 -11.72 11.31 2.72
C ILE A 169 -12.65 10.14 3.04
N VAL A 170 -12.64 9.13 2.16
CA VAL A 170 -13.47 7.95 2.29
C VAL A 170 -12.61 6.72 2.04
N GLY A 171 -12.65 5.75 2.95
CA GLY A 171 -12.09 4.42 2.77
C GLY A 171 -13.19 3.37 2.82
N SER A 172 -12.94 2.22 2.23
CA SER A 172 -13.85 1.08 2.27
C SER A 172 -13.09 -0.23 2.34
N VAL A 173 -13.70 -1.23 2.93
CA VAL A 173 -13.24 -2.63 2.88
C VAL A 173 -13.87 -3.26 1.64
N ASP A 174 -13.05 -3.87 0.78
CA ASP A 174 -13.48 -4.44 -0.49
C ASP A 174 -13.14 -5.94 -0.64
N GLY A 175 -12.63 -6.55 0.42
CA GLY A 175 -12.25 -7.97 0.43
C GLY A 175 -11.00 -8.28 -0.38
N ARG A 176 -10.04 -7.33 -0.41
CA ARG A 176 -8.78 -7.53 -1.15
C ARG A 176 -7.86 -8.55 -0.48
N VAL A 177 -8.05 -8.84 0.81
CA VAL A 177 -7.31 -9.88 1.54
C VAL A 177 -8.31 -10.82 2.23
N VAL A 178 -8.43 -12.04 1.71
CA VAL A 178 -9.29 -13.09 2.27
C VAL A 178 -8.44 -14.25 2.79
N ILE A 179 -8.53 -14.52 4.08
CA ILE A 179 -7.82 -15.62 4.76
C ILE A 179 -8.86 -16.63 5.25
N ARG A 180 -8.68 -17.90 4.90
CA ARG A 180 -9.55 -19.04 5.27
C ARG A 180 -8.77 -20.13 5.98
#